data_b2b6a3a20a52eebdba6cc8084f511f66
#
_entry.id   b2b6a3a20a52eebdba6cc8084f511f66
#
_cell.length_a   1.000
_cell.length_b   1.000
_cell.length_c   1.000
_cell.angle_alpha   90.00
_cell.angle_beta   90.00
_cell.angle_gamma   90.00
#
_symmetry.space_group_name_H-M   'P 1'
#
loop_
_entity.id
_entity.type
_entity.pdbx_description
1 polymer ?
#
loop_
_entity_poly.entity_id
_entity_poly.type
_entity_poly.pdbx_seq_one_letter_code
_entity_poly.pdbx_strand_id
1 'polypeptide(L)'
;SEMELQVCTAGNLRTTLLCGKLALELDAFDRFIIATDMPTGSGIMPLGILYTMAHLASLTDMTPEQAICAASGNNARVYRLDSGFLKTGHAADVVLLDAPDGGTQDNALGAIRHGDIAAIGAVVTAGIPRFVGRSRNTPATMRKARVAKSSIMQDFAAATY
;
A
#
# COMPACT_ATOMS: atom_id res chain seq x y z
N SER A 1 4.54 -26.76 -5.90
CA SER A 1 5.54 -26.13 -5.01
C SER A 1 4.80 -25.25 -4.01
N GLU A 2 5.14 -25.34 -2.72
CA GLU A 2 4.60 -24.50 -1.64
C GLU A 2 5.48 -23.25 -1.39
N MET A 3 6.36 -22.89 -2.33
CA MET A 3 7.23 -21.73 -2.20
C MET A 3 6.43 -20.44 -2.39
N GLU A 4 6.62 -19.49 -1.50
CA GLU A 4 6.23 -18.11 -1.66
C GLU A 4 7.24 -17.35 -2.49
N LEU A 5 6.78 -16.34 -3.22
CA LEU A 5 7.60 -15.49 -4.06
C LEU A 5 7.52 -14.04 -3.57
N GLN A 6 8.59 -13.59 -2.93
CA GLN A 6 8.74 -12.18 -2.54
C GLN A 6 9.57 -11.42 -3.56
N VAL A 7 9.07 -10.29 -3.99
CA VAL A 7 9.77 -9.38 -4.91
C VAL A 7 9.87 -7.96 -4.37
N CYS A 8 10.86 -7.22 -4.85
CA CYS A 8 10.97 -5.78 -4.61
C CYS A 8 11.51 -5.07 -5.86
N THR A 9 10.98 -3.89 -6.19
CA THR A 9 11.45 -3.10 -7.33
C THR A 9 12.81 -2.45 -7.10
N ALA A 10 13.19 -2.31 -5.85
CA ALA A 10 14.50 -1.79 -5.44
C ALA A 10 15.67 -2.63 -5.98
N GLY A 11 15.49 -3.95 -6.17
CA GLY A 11 16.50 -4.82 -6.76
C GLY A 11 16.50 -4.73 -8.30
N ASN A 12 15.46 -5.26 -8.93
CA ASN A 12 15.36 -5.32 -10.39
C ASN A 12 13.89 -5.21 -10.85
N LEU A 13 13.53 -4.08 -11.41
CA LEU A 13 12.18 -3.82 -11.89
C LEU A 13 11.71 -4.86 -12.92
N ARG A 14 12.54 -5.19 -13.91
CA ARG A 14 12.19 -6.17 -14.95
C ARG A 14 11.85 -7.54 -14.37
N THR A 15 12.66 -8.02 -13.44
CA THR A 15 12.42 -9.29 -12.75
C THR A 15 11.14 -9.23 -11.93
N THR A 16 10.90 -8.13 -11.20
CA THR A 16 9.68 -7.94 -10.42
C THR A 16 8.42 -8.01 -11.31
N LEU A 17 8.43 -7.33 -12.46
CA LEU A 17 7.30 -7.35 -13.40
C LEU A 17 7.10 -8.75 -14.00
N LEU A 18 8.18 -9.43 -14.38
CA LEU A 18 8.12 -10.80 -14.90
C LEU A 18 7.54 -11.77 -13.85
N CYS A 19 8.00 -11.68 -12.60
CA CYS A 19 7.47 -12.51 -11.51
C CYS A 19 5.99 -12.25 -11.26
N GLY A 20 5.57 -10.98 -11.27
CA GLY A 20 4.15 -10.62 -11.12
C GLY A 20 3.28 -11.19 -12.25
N LYS A 21 3.75 -11.11 -13.48
CA LYS A 21 3.07 -11.71 -14.65
C LYS A 21 2.98 -13.22 -14.52
N LEU A 22 4.08 -13.89 -14.22
CA LEU A 22 4.11 -15.36 -14.05
C LEU A 22 3.23 -15.80 -12.87
N ALA A 23 3.14 -15.05 -11.80
CA ALA A 23 2.27 -15.37 -10.66
C ALA A 23 0.79 -15.40 -11.07
N LEU A 24 0.36 -14.53 -11.99
CA LEU A 24 -0.99 -14.55 -12.55
C LEU A 24 -1.18 -15.71 -13.54
N GLU A 25 -0.26 -15.90 -14.48
CA GLU A 25 -0.32 -16.93 -15.51
C GLU A 25 -0.33 -18.37 -14.94
N LEU A 26 0.35 -18.57 -13.81
CA LEU A 26 0.50 -19.87 -13.15
C LEU A 26 -0.51 -20.10 -12.00
N ASP A 27 -1.50 -19.22 -11.86
CA ASP A 27 -2.48 -19.25 -10.74
C ASP A 27 -1.80 -19.36 -9.35
N ALA A 28 -0.73 -18.60 -9.18
CA ALA A 28 0.11 -18.60 -7.98
C ALA A 28 0.09 -17.26 -7.24
N PHE A 29 -0.91 -16.42 -7.55
CA PHE A 29 -1.01 -15.06 -7.00
C PHE A 29 -1.14 -15.03 -5.47
N ASP A 30 -1.79 -16.02 -4.88
CA ASP A 30 -1.96 -16.11 -3.42
C ASP A 30 -0.62 -16.23 -2.65
N ARG A 31 0.44 -16.65 -3.33
CA ARG A 31 1.81 -16.79 -2.81
C ARG A 31 2.76 -15.69 -3.26
N PHE A 32 2.26 -14.74 -4.07
CA PHE A 32 3.02 -13.60 -4.53
C PHE A 32 2.89 -12.44 -3.55
N ILE A 33 4.02 -11.97 -3.03
CA ILE A 33 4.09 -10.86 -2.07
C ILE A 33 5.13 -9.83 -2.52
N ILE A 34 4.92 -8.58 -2.10
CA ILE A 34 5.83 -7.49 -2.40
C ILE A 34 6.42 -6.88 -1.13
N ALA A 35 7.68 -6.48 -1.22
CA ALA A 35 8.44 -5.84 -0.16
C ALA A 35 9.24 -4.66 -0.72
N THR A 36 9.95 -3.93 0.12
CA THR A 36 10.81 -2.80 -0.28
C THR A 36 12.29 -3.14 -0.27
N ASP A 37 12.70 -4.13 0.51
CA ASP A 37 14.10 -4.44 0.80
C ASP A 37 14.86 -3.24 1.42
N MET A 38 14.14 -2.41 2.20
CA MET A 38 14.73 -1.28 2.92
C MET A 38 15.20 -1.71 4.34
N PRO A 39 16.29 -1.14 4.83
CA PRO A 39 17.23 -0.20 4.20
C PRO A 39 18.42 -0.88 3.51
N THR A 40 18.48 -2.19 3.47
CA THR A 40 19.70 -2.95 3.15
C THR A 40 19.95 -3.16 1.66
N GLY A 41 18.92 -3.39 0.85
CA GLY A 41 19.10 -3.78 -0.57
C GLY A 41 19.48 -2.61 -1.47
N SER A 42 18.81 -1.49 -1.37
CA SER A 42 18.98 -0.34 -2.27
C SER A 42 18.94 1.02 -1.57
N GLY A 43 19.21 1.03 -0.26
CA GLY A 43 19.18 2.24 0.55
C GLY A 43 17.76 2.64 0.97
N ILE A 44 17.58 3.91 1.32
CA ILE A 44 16.30 4.43 1.78
C ILE A 44 15.40 4.74 0.59
N MET A 45 14.28 4.02 0.49
CA MET A 45 13.27 4.21 -0.55
C MET A 45 11.90 4.48 0.09
N PRO A 46 11.64 5.71 0.52
CA PRO A 46 10.32 6.08 1.04
C PRO A 46 9.23 5.75 0.01
N LEU A 47 8.07 5.30 0.46
CA LEU A 47 6.95 4.91 -0.41
C LEU A 47 7.26 3.73 -1.36
N GLY A 48 8.31 2.95 -1.10
CA GLY A 48 8.73 1.84 -1.98
C GLY A 48 7.63 0.84 -2.29
N ILE A 49 6.76 0.53 -1.32
CA ILE A 49 5.58 -0.34 -1.55
C ILE A 49 4.61 0.31 -2.54
N LEU A 50 4.32 1.60 -2.42
CA LEU A 50 3.42 2.31 -3.35
C LEU A 50 3.99 2.34 -4.77
N TYR A 51 5.30 2.54 -4.92
CA TYR A 51 5.99 2.43 -6.22
C TYR A 51 5.84 1.03 -6.81
N THR A 52 6.07 -0.02 -6.01
CA THR A 52 5.97 -1.40 -6.47
C THR A 52 4.53 -1.73 -6.91
N MET A 53 3.52 -1.31 -6.15
CA MET A 53 2.12 -1.47 -6.54
C MET A 53 1.81 -0.76 -7.87
N ALA A 54 2.24 0.50 -8.02
CA ALA A 54 2.02 1.27 -9.24
C ALA A 54 2.72 0.64 -10.45
N HIS A 55 3.96 0.17 -10.30
CA HIS A 55 4.69 -0.52 -11.37
C HIS A 55 3.99 -1.82 -11.80
N LEU A 56 3.62 -2.67 -10.85
CA LEU A 56 2.94 -3.93 -11.15
C LEU A 56 1.59 -3.68 -11.84
N ALA A 57 0.77 -2.80 -11.32
CA ALA A 57 -0.55 -2.53 -11.86
C ALA A 57 -0.52 -1.82 -13.23
N SER A 58 0.46 -0.92 -13.47
CA SER A 58 0.51 -0.15 -14.71
C SER A 58 1.29 -0.84 -15.84
N LEU A 59 2.23 -1.73 -15.51
CA LEU A 59 3.13 -2.35 -16.48
C LEU A 59 2.91 -3.86 -16.66
N THR A 60 1.89 -4.43 -16.00
CA THR A 60 1.46 -5.82 -16.16
C THR A 60 -0.07 -5.91 -16.21
N ASP A 61 -0.60 -7.13 -16.34
CA ASP A 61 -2.04 -7.40 -16.28
C ASP A 61 -2.60 -7.44 -14.86
N MET A 62 -1.75 -7.25 -13.83
CA MET A 62 -2.17 -7.20 -12.42
C MET A 62 -3.10 -6.03 -12.18
N THR A 63 -4.23 -6.25 -11.51
CA THR A 63 -5.13 -5.15 -11.14
C THR A 63 -4.57 -4.35 -9.95
N PRO A 64 -4.99 -3.09 -9.77
CA PRO A 64 -4.61 -2.31 -8.58
C PRO A 64 -4.98 -3.01 -7.27
N GLU A 65 -6.14 -3.66 -7.22
CA GLU A 65 -6.60 -4.44 -6.06
C GLU A 65 -5.68 -5.63 -5.77
N GLN A 66 -5.24 -6.34 -6.82
CA GLN A 66 -4.26 -7.41 -6.68
C GLN A 66 -2.91 -6.87 -6.19
N ALA A 67 -2.44 -5.75 -6.72
CA ALA A 67 -1.19 -5.12 -6.25
C ALA A 67 -1.28 -4.72 -4.76
N ILE A 68 -2.42 -4.16 -4.32
CA ILE A 68 -2.69 -3.86 -2.90
C ILE A 68 -2.74 -5.16 -2.08
N CYS A 69 -3.41 -6.20 -2.58
CA CYS A 69 -3.50 -7.49 -1.90
C CYS A 69 -2.11 -8.13 -1.73
N ALA A 70 -1.24 -8.07 -2.75
CA ALA A 70 0.14 -8.55 -2.67
C ALA A 70 0.98 -7.77 -1.64
N ALA A 71 0.65 -6.49 -1.41
CA ALA A 71 1.29 -5.64 -0.41
C ALA A 71 0.75 -5.83 1.02
N SER A 72 -0.42 -6.42 1.19
CA SER A 72 -1.14 -6.50 2.48
C SER A 72 -1.63 -7.91 2.81
N GLY A 73 -2.75 -8.34 2.26
CA GLY A 73 -3.39 -9.61 2.59
C GLY A 73 -2.51 -10.84 2.31
N ASN A 74 -1.80 -10.88 1.18
CA ASN A 74 -0.88 -11.99 0.88
C ASN A 74 0.32 -11.99 1.85
N ASN A 75 0.90 -10.81 2.15
CA ASN A 75 1.95 -10.71 3.18
C ASN A 75 1.44 -11.23 4.54
N ALA A 76 0.25 -10.79 4.95
CA ALA A 76 -0.34 -11.24 6.20
C ALA A 76 -0.54 -12.75 6.24
N ARG A 77 -0.97 -13.36 5.15
CA ARG A 77 -1.15 -14.81 5.04
C ARG A 77 0.18 -15.56 5.12
N VAL A 78 1.17 -15.13 4.33
CA VAL A 78 2.50 -15.75 4.26
C VAL A 78 3.22 -15.67 5.60
N TYR A 79 3.22 -14.49 6.24
CA TYR A 79 3.90 -14.27 7.51
C TYR A 79 3.02 -14.52 8.74
N ARG A 80 1.77 -14.97 8.57
CA ARG A 80 0.80 -15.26 9.64
C ARG A 80 0.61 -14.06 10.58
N LEU A 81 0.43 -12.86 9.99
CA LEU A 81 0.22 -11.62 10.73
C LEU A 81 -1.25 -11.48 11.13
N ASP A 82 -1.48 -10.80 12.25
CA ASP A 82 -2.83 -10.42 12.71
C ASP A 82 -3.30 -9.07 12.14
N SER A 83 -2.74 -8.67 11.01
CA SER A 83 -3.04 -7.43 10.28
C SER A 83 -3.11 -7.72 8.78
N GLY A 84 -3.32 -6.68 7.95
CA GLY A 84 -3.36 -6.81 6.49
C GLY A 84 -4.73 -7.20 5.93
N PHE A 85 -5.75 -7.35 6.79
CA PHE A 85 -7.14 -7.60 6.41
C PHE A 85 -8.08 -6.63 7.12
N LEU A 86 -9.03 -6.08 6.39
CA LEU A 86 -10.17 -5.33 6.95
C LEU A 86 -11.26 -6.32 7.41
N LYS A 87 -11.07 -6.93 8.57
CA LYS A 87 -11.95 -7.94 9.12
C LYS A 87 -12.14 -7.73 10.62
N THR A 88 -13.37 -7.93 11.10
CA THR A 88 -13.68 -7.87 12.54
C THR A 88 -12.80 -8.84 13.31
N GLY A 89 -12.22 -8.39 14.42
CA GLY A 89 -11.32 -9.17 15.28
C GLY A 89 -9.83 -9.09 14.90
N HIS A 90 -9.49 -8.47 13.77
CA HIS A 90 -8.10 -8.20 13.41
C HIS A 90 -7.63 -6.81 13.87
N ALA A 91 -6.32 -6.61 13.89
CA ALA A 91 -5.72 -5.31 14.18
C ALA A 91 -6.28 -4.24 13.23
N ALA A 92 -6.67 -3.10 13.78
CA ALA A 92 -7.20 -1.98 13.00
C ALA A 92 -6.04 -1.15 12.43
N ASP A 93 -5.29 -1.75 11.51
CA ASP A 93 -4.23 -1.11 10.73
C ASP A 93 -4.81 -0.73 9.37
N VAL A 94 -4.98 0.57 9.14
CA VAL A 94 -5.67 1.09 7.95
C VAL A 94 -4.89 2.25 7.34
N VAL A 95 -4.76 2.23 6.02
CA VAL A 95 -4.25 3.36 5.24
C VAL A 95 -5.36 3.85 4.32
N LEU A 96 -5.65 5.15 4.35
CA LEU A 96 -6.56 5.79 3.40
C LEU A 96 -5.74 6.35 2.24
N LEU A 97 -6.08 5.90 1.04
CA LEU A 97 -5.43 6.32 -0.20
C LEU A 97 -6.41 7.10 -1.07
N ASP A 98 -5.87 8.03 -1.87
CA ASP A 98 -6.62 8.77 -2.88
C ASP A 98 -5.73 9.04 -4.10
N ALA A 99 -6.28 9.66 -5.14
CA ALA A 99 -5.49 10.16 -6.26
C ALA A 99 -4.53 11.28 -5.80
N PRO A 100 -3.30 11.36 -6.35
CA PRO A 100 -2.38 12.45 -6.06
C PRO A 100 -2.85 13.76 -6.71
N ASP A 101 -2.47 14.88 -6.11
CA ASP A 101 -2.65 16.20 -6.74
C ASP A 101 -1.85 16.27 -8.06
N GLY A 102 -2.50 16.71 -9.12
CA GLY A 102 -1.90 16.78 -10.46
C GLY A 102 -1.92 15.48 -11.24
N GLY A 103 -2.44 14.39 -10.65
CA GLY A 103 -2.72 13.14 -11.36
C GLY A 103 -3.90 13.29 -12.33
N THR A 104 -4.02 12.33 -13.25
CA THR A 104 -5.10 12.31 -14.27
C THR A 104 -6.33 11.52 -13.82
N GLN A 105 -6.27 10.91 -12.64
CA GLN A 105 -7.29 10.01 -12.13
C GLN A 105 -7.96 10.58 -10.87
N ASP A 106 -9.23 10.20 -10.66
CA ASP A 106 -10.07 10.73 -9.58
C ASP A 106 -10.05 9.90 -8.29
N ASN A 107 -9.35 8.77 -8.30
CA ASN A 107 -9.27 7.87 -7.15
C ASN A 107 -7.96 7.08 -7.13
N ALA A 108 -7.65 6.46 -5.99
CA ALA A 108 -6.40 5.74 -5.78
C ALA A 108 -6.20 4.55 -6.72
N LEU A 109 -7.25 3.78 -7.00
CA LEU A 109 -7.14 2.60 -7.88
C LEU A 109 -6.82 3.02 -9.31
N GLY A 110 -7.51 4.04 -9.82
CA GLY A 110 -7.22 4.64 -11.11
C GLY A 110 -5.79 5.19 -11.18
N ALA A 111 -5.33 5.90 -10.15
CA ALA A 111 -3.98 6.42 -10.07
C ALA A 111 -2.92 5.29 -10.13
N ILE A 112 -3.07 4.25 -9.30
CA ILE A 112 -2.18 3.08 -9.30
C ILE A 112 -2.19 2.37 -10.67
N ARG A 113 -3.35 2.23 -11.30
CA ARG A 113 -3.47 1.62 -12.65
C ARG A 113 -2.70 2.40 -13.71
N HIS A 114 -2.62 3.73 -13.58
CA HIS A 114 -1.90 4.60 -14.52
C HIS A 114 -0.43 4.83 -14.15
N GLY A 115 0.06 4.20 -13.07
CA GLY A 115 1.45 4.30 -12.63
C GLY A 115 1.74 5.48 -11.71
N ASP A 116 0.70 6.21 -11.27
CA ASP A 116 0.84 7.26 -10.26
C ASP A 116 1.01 6.64 -8.87
N ILE A 117 1.76 7.32 -8.03
CA ILE A 117 1.90 6.96 -6.62
C ILE A 117 0.70 7.50 -5.86
N ALA A 118 -0.13 6.61 -5.34
CA ALA A 118 -1.32 6.99 -4.60
C ALA A 118 -0.97 7.91 -3.41
N ALA A 119 -1.80 8.93 -3.20
CA ALA A 119 -1.64 9.86 -2.10
C ALA A 119 -2.12 9.24 -0.78
N ILE A 120 -1.37 9.46 0.30
CA ILE A 120 -1.73 9.01 1.65
C ILE A 120 -2.52 10.12 2.34
N GLY A 121 -3.79 9.87 2.63
CA GLY A 121 -4.68 10.80 3.35
C GLY A 121 -4.68 10.55 4.86
N ALA A 122 -4.55 9.30 5.30
CA ALA A 122 -4.45 8.96 6.71
C ALA A 122 -3.79 7.59 6.93
N VAL A 123 -3.19 7.42 8.09
CA VAL A 123 -2.66 6.14 8.58
C VAL A 123 -3.18 5.91 9.98
N VAL A 124 -3.76 4.73 10.20
CA VAL A 124 -4.23 4.26 11.50
C VAL A 124 -3.45 2.99 11.86
N THR A 125 -2.98 2.89 13.08
CA THR A 125 -2.28 1.70 13.59
C THR A 125 -2.88 1.28 14.92
N ALA A 126 -3.30 0.04 15.02
CA ALA A 126 -4.01 -0.50 16.19
C ALA A 126 -5.22 0.37 16.60
N GLY A 127 -5.98 0.87 15.63
CA GLY A 127 -7.12 1.75 15.85
C GLY A 127 -6.78 3.21 16.20
N ILE A 128 -5.49 3.56 16.32
CA ILE A 128 -5.05 4.92 16.67
C ILE A 128 -4.61 5.65 15.39
N PRO A 129 -5.20 6.80 15.03
CA PRO A 129 -4.72 7.64 13.96
C PRO A 129 -3.27 8.10 14.23
N ARG A 130 -2.34 7.72 13.37
CA ARG A 130 -0.92 8.11 13.45
C ARG A 130 -0.58 9.29 12.57
N PHE A 131 -1.32 9.41 11.47
CA PHE A 131 -1.17 10.48 10.50
C PHE A 131 -2.54 10.80 9.91
N VAL A 132 -2.91 12.06 9.93
CA VAL A 132 -4.06 12.60 9.21
C VAL A 132 -3.65 13.96 8.66
N GLY A 133 -3.61 14.10 7.35
CA GLY A 133 -3.20 15.39 6.79
C GLY A 133 -2.61 15.29 5.40
N ARG A 134 -1.54 16.02 5.15
CA ARG A 134 -0.91 16.12 3.84
C ARG A 134 0.42 15.38 3.80
N SER A 135 0.49 14.31 3.02
CA SER A 135 1.76 13.78 2.52
C SER A 135 2.21 14.59 1.29
N ARG A 136 3.32 14.21 0.68
CA ARG A 136 3.85 14.87 -0.52
C ARG A 136 2.86 14.86 -1.69
N ASN A 137 2.14 13.77 -1.88
CA ASN A 137 1.15 13.55 -2.95
C ASN A 137 -0.26 13.51 -2.34
N THR A 138 -0.63 14.50 -1.53
CA THR A 138 -1.90 14.50 -0.83
C THR A 138 -3.09 14.76 -1.75
N PRO A 139 -4.25 14.21 -1.43
CA PRO A 139 -5.52 14.61 -2.03
C PRO A 139 -5.73 16.12 -1.93
N ALA A 140 -6.47 16.67 -2.89
CA ALA A 140 -6.88 18.07 -2.87
C ALA A 140 -7.52 18.44 -1.52
N THR A 141 -7.36 19.70 -1.11
CA THR A 141 -7.77 20.16 0.24
C THR A 141 -9.22 19.86 0.59
N MET A 142 -10.13 19.86 -0.38
CA MET A 142 -11.54 19.55 -0.19
C MET A 142 -11.83 18.05 0.00
N ARG A 143 -10.88 17.17 -0.28
CA ARG A 143 -10.95 15.71 -0.14
C ARG A 143 -10.15 15.18 1.05
N LYS A 144 -9.73 16.05 1.96
CA LYS A 144 -8.99 15.64 3.17
C LYS A 144 -9.78 14.63 3.99
N ALA A 145 -9.09 13.60 4.47
CA ALA A 145 -9.61 12.73 5.52
C ALA A 145 -9.95 13.56 6.77
N ARG A 146 -11.06 13.24 7.39
CA ARG A 146 -11.50 13.87 8.64
C ARG A 146 -11.74 12.79 9.68
N VAL A 147 -11.18 13.00 10.86
CA VAL A 147 -11.47 12.15 12.01
C VAL A 147 -12.71 12.71 12.69
N ALA A 148 -13.76 11.88 12.82
CA ALA A 148 -14.94 12.27 13.60
C ALA A 148 -14.50 12.50 15.05
N LYS A 149 -15.05 13.54 15.71
CA LYS A 149 -14.80 13.80 17.12
C LYS A 149 -15.19 12.58 17.94
N SER A 150 -14.21 11.88 18.49
CA SER A 150 -14.40 10.79 19.44
C SER A 150 -13.46 11.03 20.63
N SER A 151 -13.69 10.34 21.73
CA SER A 151 -12.83 10.39 22.93
C SER A 151 -11.35 10.08 22.63
N ILE A 152 -11.06 9.38 21.55
CA ILE A 152 -9.70 9.06 21.07
C ILE A 152 -8.95 10.31 20.59
N MET A 153 -9.65 11.38 20.20
CA MET A 153 -9.05 12.61 19.68
C MET A 153 -8.33 13.48 20.74
N GLN A 154 -8.65 13.29 22.02
CA GLN A 154 -7.98 14.04 23.10
C GLN A 154 -6.51 13.61 23.23
N ASP A 155 -6.23 12.32 23.02
CA ASP A 155 -4.86 11.78 23.07
C ASP A 155 -4.02 12.16 21.86
N PHE A 156 -4.67 12.36 20.68
CA PHE A 156 -3.98 12.74 19.45
C PHE A 156 -3.51 14.21 19.47
N ALA A 157 -4.31 15.12 20.03
CA ALA A 157 -3.92 16.51 20.16
C ALA A 157 -2.75 16.72 21.13
N ALA A 158 -2.55 15.83 22.11
CA ALA A 158 -1.44 15.84 23.04
C ALA A 158 -0.13 15.26 22.48
N ALA A 159 -0.21 14.48 21.38
CA ALA A 159 0.95 13.81 20.76
C ALA A 159 1.56 14.58 19.57
N THR A 160 1.08 15.78 19.25
CA THR A 160 1.47 16.55 18.06
C THR A 160 2.40 17.73 18.40
N TYR A 161 3.28 17.57 19.39
CA TYR A 161 4.38 18.51 19.68
C TYR A 161 5.71 17.79 19.62
#